data_ece163f9b4a464aad41a2db73fa3bf4b
#
_entry.id   ece163f9b4a464aad41a2db73fa3bf4b
#
_cell.length_a   1.000
_cell.length_b   1.000
_cell.length_c   1.000
_cell.angle_alpha   90.00
_cell.angle_beta   90.00
_cell.angle_gamma   90.00
#
_symmetry.space_group_name_H-M   'P 1'
#
loop_
_entity.id
_entity.type
_entity.pdbx_description
1 polymer ?
#
loop_
_entity_poly.entity_id
_entity_poly.type
_entity_poly.pdbx_seq_one_letter_code
_entity_poly.pdbx_strand_id
1 'polypeptide(L)'
;MLIWKTKNNKNDKSRKICYNIKPVVIINCDYTITEKIYKIGGLMQKRVELLAPAGNMEKLKTAIHFGADACFVGGSSFNLRGMSSNFKNKELKEAIDYVHSLGKKIYVTLNIFAHNTEIDYLPRFIKMLAEYGADAAIVADLGVFQLVREHAPNLPIHVSTQANNTNWMSVKTWKDMGAKRVILAREMSLKEIKTIREKVPDVEIEVFIHGAMCMAYSGRCLLSNYFTNRDSNRGICAQDCRWNYKVIAEGHEDKGAHDIVEEHGETFIFNAKDLCSIEFIDQIIEAGVNSLKIEGRMKSIYYNNSSKTI
;
A
#
# COMPACT_ATOMS: atom_id res chain seq x y z
N MET A 1 5.63 -7.54 -14.13
CA MET A 1 4.77 -8.58 -13.56
C MET A 1 5.67 -9.52 -12.77
N LEU A 2 5.67 -9.41 -11.44
CA LEU A 2 6.26 -10.44 -10.58
C LEU A 2 5.41 -11.70 -10.69
N ILE A 3 5.42 -12.31 -11.87
CA ILE A 3 4.88 -13.65 -12.08
C ILE A 3 5.96 -14.60 -11.62
N TRP A 4 5.78 -15.16 -10.45
CA TRP A 4 6.58 -16.26 -9.95
C TRP A 4 6.42 -17.47 -10.84
N LYS A 5 7.38 -17.74 -11.72
CA LYS A 5 7.58 -19.08 -12.26
C LYS A 5 8.20 -19.95 -11.17
N THR A 6 7.40 -20.51 -10.31
CA THR A 6 7.86 -21.63 -9.48
C THR A 6 8.04 -22.83 -10.38
N LYS A 7 9.28 -23.28 -10.57
CA LYS A 7 9.54 -24.64 -11.05
C LYS A 7 8.88 -25.60 -10.06
N ASN A 8 7.98 -26.44 -10.57
CA ASN A 8 7.37 -27.52 -9.80
C ASN A 8 8.46 -28.49 -9.33
N ASN A 9 8.97 -28.29 -8.13
CA ASN A 9 9.81 -29.26 -7.45
C ASN A 9 8.95 -29.90 -6.35
N LYS A 10 8.52 -31.13 -6.57
CA LYS A 10 7.59 -31.89 -5.70
C LYS A 10 8.12 -32.18 -4.29
N ASN A 11 9.34 -31.74 -3.93
CA ASN A 11 10.02 -32.04 -2.66
C ASN A 11 10.37 -30.79 -1.83
N ASP A 12 9.80 -29.64 -2.12
CA ASP A 12 10.11 -28.43 -1.38
C ASP A 12 9.29 -28.34 -0.08
N LYS A 13 9.95 -28.64 1.05
CA LYS A 13 9.41 -28.52 2.41
C LYS A 13 9.24 -27.06 2.88
N SER A 14 9.66 -26.06 2.10
CA SER A 14 9.60 -24.63 2.47
C SER A 14 8.18 -24.05 2.39
N ARG A 15 7.23 -24.73 1.73
CA ARG A 15 5.82 -24.30 1.61
C ARG A 15 5.02 -24.30 2.91
N LYS A 16 5.55 -24.84 4.03
CA LYS A 16 4.81 -24.95 5.31
C LYS A 16 4.99 -23.77 6.27
N ILE A 17 5.83 -22.78 5.96
CA ILE A 17 6.21 -21.76 6.94
C ILE A 17 5.19 -20.63 7.09
N CYS A 18 4.34 -20.36 6.09
CA CYS A 18 3.39 -19.25 6.17
C CYS A 18 2.06 -19.54 6.89
N TYR A 19 1.76 -20.78 7.27
CA TYR A 19 0.46 -21.16 7.83
C TYR A 19 0.44 -21.67 9.27
N ASN A 20 1.58 -21.81 9.95
CA ASN A 20 1.67 -22.27 11.33
C ASN A 20 2.49 -21.33 12.20
N ILE A 21 1.98 -20.13 12.47
CA ILE A 21 2.51 -19.30 13.57
C ILE A 21 1.85 -19.80 14.86
N LYS A 22 2.51 -20.72 15.55
CA LYS A 22 2.25 -20.95 16.98
C LYS A 22 2.62 -19.68 17.75
N PRO A 23 1.93 -19.34 18.85
CA PRO A 23 2.26 -18.16 19.64
C PRO A 23 3.72 -18.26 20.10
N VAL A 24 4.55 -17.35 19.65
CA VAL A 24 5.93 -17.22 20.11
C VAL A 24 5.89 -16.55 21.49
N VAL A 25 6.49 -17.22 22.43
CA VAL A 25 6.74 -16.77 23.81
C VAL A 25 7.44 -15.41 23.78
N ILE A 26 6.86 -14.43 24.48
CA ILE A 26 7.45 -13.11 24.69
C ILE A 26 8.71 -13.30 25.55
N ILE A 27 9.86 -13.20 24.94
CA ILE A 27 11.10 -12.97 25.69
C ILE A 27 11.27 -11.46 25.80
N ASN A 28 11.24 -10.95 27.01
CA ASN A 28 11.61 -9.57 27.33
C ASN A 28 13.01 -9.31 26.78
N CYS A 29 13.10 -8.47 25.76
CA CYS A 29 14.33 -7.85 25.34
C CYS A 29 14.15 -6.34 25.40
N ASP A 30 14.65 -5.75 26.49
CA ASP A 30 14.98 -4.34 26.56
C ASP A 30 16.10 -4.06 25.54
N TYR A 31 15.73 -3.67 24.33
CA TYR A 31 16.62 -3.07 23.35
C TYR A 31 16.00 -1.78 22.84
N THR A 32 16.44 -0.68 23.40
CA THR A 32 16.44 0.63 22.75
C THR A 32 17.20 0.49 21.45
N ILE A 33 16.48 0.32 20.33
CA ILE A 33 17.05 0.39 18.98
C ILE A 33 17.08 1.87 18.58
N THR A 34 17.93 2.61 19.25
CA THR A 34 18.49 3.86 18.77
C THR A 34 19.80 3.51 18.06
N GLU A 35 19.87 3.81 16.76
CA GLU A 35 21.11 3.83 15.97
C GLU A 35 21.81 2.48 15.72
N LYS A 36 21.26 1.60 14.91
CA LYS A 36 22.08 0.69 14.12
C LYS A 36 22.12 1.17 12.66
N ILE A 37 23.12 2.01 12.38
CA ILE A 37 23.64 2.18 11.02
C ILE A 37 24.28 0.83 10.66
N TYR A 38 23.63 0.07 9.80
CA TYR A 38 24.25 -1.13 9.25
C TYR A 38 25.34 -0.70 8.27
N LYS A 39 26.61 -0.85 8.68
CA LYS A 39 27.75 -0.80 7.78
C LYS A 39 27.82 -2.12 7.01
N ILE A 40 27.21 -2.17 5.85
CA ILE A 40 27.52 -3.17 4.83
C ILE A 40 28.42 -2.45 3.81
N GLY A 41 29.68 -2.84 3.71
CA GLY A 41 30.59 -2.35 2.67
C GLY A 41 31.06 -0.90 2.80
N GLY A 42 31.08 -0.28 3.99
CA GLY A 42 31.72 1.02 4.20
C GLY A 42 30.93 2.26 3.73
N LEU A 43 29.74 2.10 3.14
CA LEU A 43 28.85 3.20 2.74
C LEU A 43 27.76 3.41 3.80
N MET A 44 27.54 4.68 4.19
CA MET A 44 26.38 5.06 5.01
C MET A 44 25.10 4.84 4.19
N GLN A 45 24.42 3.72 4.39
CA GLN A 45 23.10 3.52 3.78
C GLN A 45 22.08 4.44 4.46
N LYS A 46 21.37 5.23 3.66
CA LYS A 46 20.26 6.05 4.12
C LYS A 46 19.16 5.11 4.66
N ARG A 47 18.72 5.35 5.91
CA ARG A 47 17.65 4.58 6.52
C ARG A 47 16.40 4.64 5.64
N VAL A 48 15.83 3.49 5.28
CA VAL A 48 14.59 3.36 4.51
C VAL A 48 13.42 3.43 5.48
N GLU A 49 12.39 4.19 5.12
CA GLU A 49 11.18 4.38 5.93
C GLU A 49 10.30 3.12 5.86
N LEU A 50 9.81 2.65 7.01
CA LEU A 50 8.75 1.65 7.09
C LEU A 50 7.40 2.35 7.28
N LEU A 51 6.52 2.22 6.27
CA LEU A 51 5.20 2.84 6.22
C LEU A 51 4.10 1.80 6.45
N ALA A 52 3.41 1.92 7.58
CA ALA A 52 2.35 1.00 7.99
C ALA A 52 0.94 1.57 7.81
N PRO A 53 -0.07 0.70 7.54
CA PRO A 53 -1.47 1.11 7.45
C PRO A 53 -2.10 1.33 8.83
N ALA A 54 -2.97 2.35 8.98
CA ALA A 54 -3.80 2.49 10.16
C ALA A 54 -5.23 2.92 9.79
N GLY A 55 -6.22 2.12 10.19
CA GLY A 55 -7.63 2.40 9.96
C GLY A 55 -8.30 3.12 11.14
N ASN A 56 -7.72 3.05 12.34
CA ASN A 56 -8.20 3.71 13.55
C ASN A 56 -7.03 3.97 14.51
N MET A 57 -7.29 4.66 15.62
CA MET A 57 -6.29 5.05 16.62
C MET A 57 -5.57 3.84 17.25
N GLU A 58 -6.27 2.75 17.49
CA GLU A 58 -5.68 1.54 18.08
C GLU A 58 -4.66 0.90 17.15
N LYS A 59 -5.02 0.73 15.86
CA LYS A 59 -4.10 0.23 14.82
C LYS A 59 -2.91 1.15 14.61
N LEU A 60 -3.13 2.47 14.69
CA LEU A 60 -2.07 3.47 14.56
C LEU A 60 -1.06 3.34 15.72
N LYS A 61 -1.52 3.30 16.95
CA LYS A 61 -0.66 3.10 18.13
C LYS A 61 0.11 1.79 18.03
N THR A 62 -0.55 0.73 17.62
CA THR A 62 0.06 -0.59 17.41
C THR A 62 1.14 -0.54 16.34
N ALA A 63 0.88 0.04 15.16
CA ALA A 63 1.86 0.14 14.08
C ALA A 63 3.13 0.89 14.53
N ILE A 64 2.98 2.02 15.21
CA ILE A 64 4.10 2.79 15.75
C ILE A 64 4.87 2.00 16.83
N HIS A 65 4.16 1.35 17.76
CA HIS A 65 4.77 0.52 18.79
C HIS A 65 5.62 -0.61 18.19
N PHE A 66 5.17 -1.18 17.07
CA PHE A 66 5.89 -2.25 16.36
C PHE A 66 6.93 -1.74 15.34
N GLY A 67 7.30 -0.48 15.38
CA GLY A 67 8.48 0.04 14.69
C GLY A 67 8.22 0.79 13.39
N ALA A 68 6.95 1.07 13.03
CA ALA A 68 6.69 1.92 11.87
C ALA A 68 7.32 3.32 12.05
N ASP A 69 7.92 3.83 10.97
CA ASP A 69 8.46 5.19 10.92
C ASP A 69 7.40 6.19 10.52
N ALA A 70 6.40 5.73 9.77
CA ALA A 70 5.26 6.50 9.36
C ALA A 70 3.99 5.65 9.27
N CYS A 71 2.83 6.28 9.41
CA CYS A 71 1.54 5.63 9.17
C CYS A 71 0.78 6.33 8.05
N PHE A 72 0.05 5.55 7.22
CA PHE A 72 -0.93 6.13 6.32
C PHE A 72 -2.35 5.84 6.78
N VAL A 73 -3.17 6.87 6.77
CA VAL A 73 -4.54 6.87 7.29
C VAL A 73 -5.52 7.41 6.27
N GLY A 74 -6.81 7.19 6.48
CA GLY A 74 -7.88 7.82 5.71
C GLY A 74 -8.77 8.65 6.61
N GLY A 75 -9.19 9.80 6.12
CA GLY A 75 -10.30 10.55 6.70
C GLY A 75 -11.64 9.84 6.47
N SER A 76 -12.73 10.36 7.00
CA SER A 76 -14.08 9.83 6.77
C SER A 76 -14.52 9.89 5.30
N SER A 77 -13.83 10.68 4.47
CA SER A 77 -14.14 10.90 3.05
C SER A 77 -12.87 10.84 2.19
N PHE A 78 -13.06 10.75 0.87
CA PHE A 78 -12.00 10.89 -0.15
C PHE A 78 -10.90 9.81 -0.16
N ASN A 79 -11.16 8.62 0.38
CA ASN A 79 -10.18 7.53 0.38
C ASN A 79 -10.74 6.20 -0.13
N LEU A 80 -9.86 5.32 -0.65
CA LEU A 80 -10.20 4.03 -1.25
C LEU A 80 -10.60 2.93 -0.24
N ARG A 81 -10.81 3.26 1.00
CA ARG A 81 -11.25 2.31 2.04
C ARG A 81 -12.44 2.86 2.80
N GLY A 82 -13.43 3.39 2.05
CA GLY A 82 -14.66 3.96 2.61
C GLY A 82 -15.42 3.03 3.56
N MET A 83 -15.33 1.71 3.33
CA MET A 83 -15.95 0.68 4.19
C MET A 83 -15.13 0.30 5.43
N SER A 84 -13.91 0.81 5.59
CA SER A 84 -13.11 0.58 6.79
C SER A 84 -13.46 1.61 7.87
N SER A 85 -13.05 1.34 9.12
CA SER A 85 -12.95 2.39 10.10
C SER A 85 -11.99 3.46 9.59
N ASN A 86 -12.45 4.71 9.57
CA ASN A 86 -11.68 5.88 9.12
C ASN A 86 -11.74 6.93 10.21
N PHE A 87 -10.73 7.79 10.25
CA PHE A 87 -10.66 8.85 11.23
C PHE A 87 -11.67 9.97 10.92
N LYS A 88 -12.51 10.31 11.88
CA LYS A 88 -13.26 11.58 11.84
C LYS A 88 -12.28 12.74 11.98
N ASN A 89 -12.70 13.95 11.59
CA ASN A 89 -11.79 15.11 11.59
C ASN A 89 -11.09 15.33 12.94
N LYS A 90 -11.83 15.24 14.07
CA LYS A 90 -11.26 15.38 15.40
C LYS A 90 -10.25 14.27 15.73
N GLU A 91 -10.63 13.02 15.45
CA GLU A 91 -9.75 11.86 15.64
C GLU A 91 -8.50 11.93 14.77
N LEU A 92 -8.61 12.51 13.57
CA LEU A 92 -7.48 12.71 12.65
C LEU A 92 -6.46 13.70 13.25
N LYS A 93 -6.94 14.80 13.85
CA LYS A 93 -6.06 15.76 14.57
C LYS A 93 -5.36 15.09 15.73
N GLU A 94 -6.11 14.35 16.55
CA GLU A 94 -5.55 13.59 17.69
C GLU A 94 -4.50 12.56 17.22
N ALA A 95 -4.73 11.91 16.08
CA ALA A 95 -3.79 10.96 15.50
C ALA A 95 -2.50 11.63 15.02
N ILE A 96 -2.61 12.79 14.37
CA ILE A 96 -1.45 13.57 13.92
C ILE A 96 -0.62 14.02 15.13
N ASP A 97 -1.25 14.59 16.15
CA ASP A 97 -0.56 15.06 17.36
C ASP A 97 0.15 13.91 18.09
N TYR A 98 -0.52 12.76 18.19
CA TYR A 98 0.06 11.58 18.82
C TYR A 98 1.30 11.09 18.06
N VAL A 99 1.23 10.97 16.73
CA VAL A 99 2.34 10.48 15.92
C VAL A 99 3.52 11.46 16.00
N HIS A 100 3.26 12.76 15.93
CA HIS A 100 4.28 13.80 16.05
C HIS A 100 4.93 13.84 17.43
N SER A 101 4.18 13.58 18.51
CA SER A 101 4.75 13.48 19.87
C SER A 101 5.81 12.40 20.01
N LEU A 102 5.80 11.40 19.10
CA LEU A 102 6.77 10.31 19.03
C LEU A 102 7.85 10.54 17.95
N GLY A 103 7.91 11.72 17.33
CA GLY A 103 8.84 12.04 16.25
C GLY A 103 8.62 11.23 14.96
N LYS A 104 7.41 10.71 14.75
CA LYS A 104 7.02 9.90 13.59
C LYS A 104 6.15 10.71 12.61
N LYS A 105 5.82 10.14 11.45
CA LYS A 105 5.08 10.82 10.38
C LYS A 105 3.71 10.19 10.12
N ILE A 106 2.79 10.99 9.60
CA ILE A 106 1.46 10.55 9.22
C ILE A 106 1.05 11.11 7.86
N TYR A 107 0.64 10.22 6.95
CA TYR A 107 0.22 10.57 5.60
C TYR A 107 -1.26 10.31 5.42
N VAL A 108 -1.98 11.26 4.84
CA VAL A 108 -3.45 11.15 4.69
C VAL A 108 -3.81 10.85 3.24
N THR A 109 -4.66 9.83 3.04
CA THR A 109 -5.08 9.42 1.69
C THR A 109 -6.21 10.27 1.16
N LEU A 110 -6.01 10.82 -0.05
CA LEU A 110 -6.96 11.51 -0.92
C LEU A 110 -6.97 10.82 -2.29
N ASN A 111 -7.06 9.51 -2.32
CA ASN A 111 -6.72 8.70 -3.49
C ASN A 111 -7.90 7.98 -4.13
N ILE A 112 -9.12 8.49 -3.97
CA ILE A 112 -10.28 8.07 -4.76
C ILE A 112 -10.17 8.59 -6.20
N PHE A 113 -10.95 8.02 -7.10
CA PHE A 113 -11.30 8.68 -8.35
C PHE A 113 -12.38 9.71 -8.04
N ALA A 114 -11.97 10.97 -7.91
CA ALA A 114 -12.87 12.06 -7.58
C ALA A 114 -13.80 12.38 -8.77
N HIS A 115 -15.09 12.48 -8.49
CA HIS A 115 -16.07 13.02 -9.43
C HIS A 115 -16.32 14.50 -9.12
N ASN A 116 -17.03 15.18 -10.01
CA ASN A 116 -17.31 16.63 -9.85
C ASN A 116 -17.96 16.95 -8.50
N THR A 117 -18.77 16.05 -7.97
CA THR A 117 -19.41 16.21 -6.65
C THR A 117 -18.44 16.28 -5.49
N GLU A 118 -17.26 15.66 -5.59
CA GLU A 118 -16.23 15.72 -4.55
C GLU A 118 -15.30 16.91 -4.71
N ILE A 119 -15.11 17.39 -5.94
CA ILE A 119 -14.17 18.47 -6.27
C ILE A 119 -14.50 19.75 -5.47
N ASP A 120 -15.76 20.09 -5.31
CA ASP A 120 -16.20 21.29 -4.60
C ASP A 120 -15.93 21.24 -3.08
N TYR A 121 -15.85 20.05 -2.50
CA TYR A 121 -15.63 19.85 -1.05
C TYR A 121 -14.17 19.62 -0.69
N LEU A 122 -13.35 19.13 -1.63
CA LEU A 122 -11.94 18.82 -1.42
C LEU A 122 -11.10 20.01 -0.92
N PRO A 123 -11.25 21.24 -1.43
CA PRO A 123 -10.44 22.39 -0.98
C PRO A 123 -10.51 22.62 0.53
N ARG A 124 -11.71 22.52 1.11
CA ARG A 124 -11.87 22.68 2.56
C ARG A 124 -11.18 21.58 3.35
N PHE A 125 -11.26 20.35 2.88
CA PHE A 125 -10.60 19.22 3.54
C PHE A 125 -9.06 19.31 3.41
N ILE A 126 -8.56 19.70 2.24
CA ILE A 126 -7.12 19.89 1.99
C ILE A 126 -6.53 20.98 2.92
N LYS A 127 -7.19 22.13 3.04
CA LYS A 127 -6.78 23.20 3.98
C LYS A 127 -6.75 22.68 5.42
N MET A 128 -7.77 21.97 5.84
CA MET A 128 -7.83 21.36 7.17
C MET A 128 -6.66 20.39 7.41
N LEU A 129 -6.27 19.57 6.43
CA LEU A 129 -5.12 18.66 6.57
C LEU A 129 -3.81 19.43 6.78
N ALA A 130 -3.61 20.52 6.06
CA ALA A 130 -2.44 21.37 6.23
C ALA A 130 -2.43 22.06 7.61
N GLU A 131 -3.58 22.59 8.06
CA GLU A 131 -3.75 23.17 9.39
C GLU A 131 -3.52 22.18 10.53
N TYR A 132 -3.92 20.93 10.33
CA TYR A 132 -3.69 19.85 11.31
C TYR A 132 -2.25 19.37 11.34
N GLY A 133 -1.45 19.72 10.33
CA GLY A 133 -0.04 19.38 10.23
C GLY A 133 0.22 17.99 9.63
N ALA A 134 -0.65 17.48 8.74
CA ALA A 134 -0.37 16.24 8.04
C ALA A 134 0.98 16.34 7.28
N ASP A 135 1.81 15.28 7.33
CA ASP A 135 3.14 15.28 6.71
C ASP A 135 3.09 15.10 5.19
N ALA A 136 2.03 14.54 4.65
CA ALA A 136 1.76 14.48 3.22
C ALA A 136 0.31 14.08 2.91
N ALA A 137 -0.15 14.45 1.70
CA ALA A 137 -1.35 13.93 1.07
C ALA A 137 -0.99 12.84 0.05
N ILE A 138 -1.65 11.68 0.10
CA ILE A 138 -1.49 10.60 -0.89
C ILE A 138 -2.60 10.73 -1.93
N VAL A 139 -2.25 11.06 -3.16
CA VAL A 139 -3.16 11.47 -4.23
C VAL A 139 -3.02 10.57 -5.47
N ALA A 140 -4.11 10.24 -6.14
CA ALA A 140 -4.10 9.44 -7.37
C ALA A 140 -4.60 10.19 -8.62
N ASP A 141 -5.44 11.19 -8.42
CA ASP A 141 -6.11 11.96 -9.46
C ASP A 141 -5.39 13.27 -9.71
N LEU A 142 -5.25 13.67 -11.00
CA LEU A 142 -4.58 14.89 -11.41
C LEU A 142 -5.29 16.16 -10.93
N GLY A 143 -6.62 16.17 -10.93
CA GLY A 143 -7.41 17.29 -10.43
C GLY A 143 -7.22 17.47 -8.93
N VAL A 144 -7.24 16.36 -8.17
CA VAL A 144 -6.96 16.39 -6.72
C VAL A 144 -5.52 16.83 -6.44
N PHE A 145 -4.56 16.40 -7.27
CA PHE A 145 -3.18 16.86 -7.18
C PHE A 145 -3.08 18.38 -7.33
N GLN A 146 -3.76 18.93 -8.33
CA GLN A 146 -3.78 20.38 -8.57
C GLN A 146 -4.44 21.13 -7.41
N LEU A 147 -5.55 20.62 -6.88
CA LEU A 147 -6.22 21.22 -5.71
C LEU A 147 -5.33 21.25 -4.47
N VAL A 148 -4.53 20.20 -4.22
CA VAL A 148 -3.56 20.24 -3.10
C VAL A 148 -2.52 21.31 -3.32
N ARG A 149 -1.99 21.43 -4.53
CA ARG A 149 -1.01 22.48 -4.86
C ARG A 149 -1.56 23.90 -4.69
N GLU A 150 -2.81 24.08 -5.05
CA GLU A 150 -3.48 25.38 -4.99
C GLU A 150 -3.87 25.77 -3.56
N HIS A 151 -4.42 24.84 -2.79
CA HIS A 151 -5.04 25.14 -1.49
C HIS A 151 -4.14 24.82 -0.28
N ALA A 152 -3.09 24.03 -0.46
CA ALA A 152 -2.08 23.71 0.55
C ALA A 152 -0.69 23.54 -0.08
N PRO A 153 -0.09 24.60 -0.65
CA PRO A 153 1.14 24.53 -1.45
C PRO A 153 2.35 23.97 -0.68
N ASN A 154 2.34 24.05 0.64
CA ASN A 154 3.40 23.54 1.50
C ASN A 154 3.16 22.08 1.95
N LEU A 155 1.98 21.49 1.68
CA LEU A 155 1.68 20.10 2.01
C LEU A 155 2.33 19.18 0.97
N PRO A 156 3.29 18.32 1.35
CA PRO A 156 3.93 17.39 0.43
C PRO A 156 2.90 16.46 -0.22
N ILE A 157 3.10 16.16 -1.51
CA ILE A 157 2.23 15.25 -2.26
C ILE A 157 2.98 13.95 -2.56
N HIS A 158 2.39 12.82 -2.14
CA HIS A 158 2.80 11.49 -2.52
C HIS A 158 1.83 10.93 -3.56
N VAL A 159 2.33 10.59 -4.74
CA VAL A 159 1.49 10.04 -5.80
C VAL A 159 1.19 8.57 -5.51
N SER A 160 -0.09 8.24 -5.41
CA SER A 160 -0.56 6.90 -5.07
C SER A 160 -0.22 5.87 -6.15
N THR A 161 -0.08 4.60 -5.75
CA THR A 161 0.00 3.45 -6.67
C THR A 161 -1.20 3.38 -7.63
N GLN A 162 -2.34 3.95 -7.25
CA GLN A 162 -3.55 4.05 -8.07
C GLN A 162 -3.36 4.94 -9.33
N ALA A 163 -2.32 5.76 -9.38
CA ALA A 163 -1.93 6.49 -10.58
C ALA A 163 -1.20 5.60 -11.61
N ASN A 164 -0.98 4.30 -11.31
CA ASN A 164 -0.39 3.30 -12.18
C ASN A 164 0.99 3.68 -12.75
N ASN A 165 1.89 4.14 -11.87
CA ASN A 165 3.24 4.53 -12.27
C ASN A 165 4.11 3.31 -12.55
N THR A 166 4.35 3.02 -13.82
CA THR A 166 5.03 1.81 -14.31
C THR A 166 6.30 2.10 -15.10
N ASN A 167 6.66 3.37 -15.28
CA ASN A 167 7.85 3.76 -16.03
C ASN A 167 8.45 5.07 -15.50
N TRP A 168 9.73 5.27 -15.81
CA TRP A 168 10.47 6.43 -15.33
C TRP A 168 9.94 7.77 -15.88
N MET A 169 9.31 7.80 -17.06
CA MET A 169 8.79 9.04 -17.63
C MET A 169 7.56 9.52 -16.86
N SER A 170 6.63 8.62 -16.48
CA SER A 170 5.49 8.99 -15.64
C SER A 170 5.95 9.48 -14.25
N VAL A 171 6.96 8.83 -13.67
CA VAL A 171 7.56 9.24 -12.40
C VAL A 171 8.21 10.62 -12.52
N LYS A 172 8.95 10.86 -13.61
CA LYS A 172 9.55 12.17 -13.90
C LYS A 172 8.48 13.25 -14.04
N THR A 173 7.41 12.97 -14.79
CA THR A 173 6.31 13.93 -14.99
C THR A 173 5.68 14.33 -13.64
N TRP A 174 5.37 13.37 -12.77
CA TRP A 174 4.85 13.67 -11.44
C TRP A 174 5.83 14.51 -10.61
N LYS A 175 7.13 14.18 -10.65
CA LYS A 175 8.17 14.98 -10.00
C LYS A 175 8.19 16.41 -10.54
N ASP A 176 8.17 16.58 -11.86
CA ASP A 176 8.22 17.91 -12.50
C ASP A 176 6.97 18.75 -12.16
N MET A 177 5.83 18.10 -11.91
CA MET A 177 4.62 18.74 -11.39
C MET A 177 4.73 19.09 -9.89
N GLY A 178 5.73 18.61 -9.17
CA GLY A 178 6.01 18.91 -7.76
C GLY A 178 5.65 17.80 -6.77
N ALA A 179 5.49 16.57 -7.23
CA ALA A 179 5.37 15.42 -6.33
C ALA A 179 6.66 15.21 -5.55
N LYS A 180 6.54 15.02 -4.23
CA LYS A 180 7.67 14.70 -3.35
C LYS A 180 8.05 13.22 -3.43
N ARG A 181 7.04 12.33 -3.56
CA ARG A 181 7.19 10.88 -3.58
C ARG A 181 6.26 10.26 -4.61
N VAL A 182 6.70 9.17 -5.24
CA VAL A 182 5.87 8.37 -6.13
C VAL A 182 5.82 6.93 -5.63
N ILE A 183 4.61 6.44 -5.39
CA ILE A 183 4.34 5.05 -5.03
C ILE A 183 4.18 4.27 -6.32
N LEU A 184 5.11 3.36 -6.60
CA LEU A 184 5.12 2.60 -7.84
C LEU A 184 3.97 1.59 -7.90
N ALA A 185 3.61 1.19 -9.10
CA ALA A 185 2.70 0.08 -9.33
C ALA A 185 3.32 -1.23 -8.79
N ARG A 186 2.48 -2.14 -8.29
CA ARG A 186 2.93 -3.41 -7.68
C ARG A 186 3.42 -4.42 -8.70
N GLU A 187 3.14 -4.17 -9.96
CA GLU A 187 3.50 -4.98 -11.11
C GLU A 187 4.95 -4.75 -11.56
N MET A 188 5.67 -3.82 -10.93
CA MET A 188 7.05 -3.47 -11.27
C MET A 188 8.06 -4.52 -10.81
N SER A 189 9.00 -4.86 -11.68
CA SER A 189 10.16 -5.68 -11.34
C SER A 189 11.27 -4.87 -10.67
N LEU A 190 12.17 -5.53 -9.93
CA LEU A 190 13.36 -4.89 -9.35
C LEU A 190 14.22 -4.16 -10.40
N LYS A 191 14.34 -4.71 -11.61
CA LYS A 191 15.08 -4.09 -12.71
C LYS A 191 14.45 -2.76 -13.13
N GLU A 192 13.13 -2.72 -13.25
CA GLU A 192 12.40 -1.49 -13.59
C GLU A 192 12.52 -0.44 -12.48
N ILE A 193 12.44 -0.85 -11.21
CA ILE A 193 12.63 0.05 -10.07
C ILE A 193 14.03 0.67 -10.11
N LYS A 194 15.09 -0.12 -10.36
CA LYS A 194 16.46 0.38 -10.52
C LYS A 194 16.54 1.38 -11.68
N THR A 195 15.95 1.06 -12.83
CA THR A 195 15.91 1.97 -13.99
C THR A 195 15.22 3.30 -13.66
N ILE A 196 14.11 3.26 -12.91
CA ILE A 196 13.43 4.49 -12.47
C ILE A 196 14.35 5.31 -11.56
N ARG A 197 15.01 4.68 -10.60
CA ARG A 197 15.94 5.35 -9.68
C ARG A 197 17.11 6.00 -10.44
N GLU A 198 17.69 5.32 -11.40
CA GLU A 198 18.78 5.84 -12.22
C GLU A 198 18.35 7.05 -13.06
N LYS A 199 17.15 7.00 -13.65
CA LYS A 199 16.64 8.05 -14.53
C LYS A 199 16.04 9.25 -13.78
N VAL A 200 15.55 9.04 -12.56
CA VAL A 200 14.89 10.08 -11.74
C VAL A 200 15.43 10.01 -10.30
N PRO A 201 16.70 10.42 -10.08
CA PRO A 201 17.34 10.26 -8.77
C PRO A 201 16.76 11.14 -7.66
N ASP A 202 16.15 12.28 -8.01
CA ASP A 202 15.75 13.34 -7.07
C ASP A 202 14.29 13.21 -6.57
N VAL A 203 13.59 12.10 -6.83
CA VAL A 203 12.26 11.82 -6.32
C VAL A 203 12.31 10.70 -5.28
N GLU A 204 11.48 10.75 -4.26
CA GLU A 204 11.32 9.62 -3.37
C GLU A 204 10.50 8.51 -4.02
N ILE A 205 10.99 7.27 -3.95
CA ILE A 205 10.31 6.07 -4.45
C ILE A 205 9.79 5.27 -3.26
N GLU A 206 8.50 4.90 -3.32
CA GLU A 206 7.85 4.01 -2.37
C GLU A 206 7.32 2.78 -3.10
N VAL A 207 7.47 1.60 -2.49
CA VAL A 207 6.94 0.35 -3.03
C VAL A 207 6.19 -0.43 -1.96
N PHE A 208 5.17 -1.19 -2.36
CA PHE A 208 4.55 -2.17 -1.48
C PHE A 208 5.45 -3.40 -1.35
N ILE A 209 5.58 -3.87 -0.11
CA ILE A 209 6.39 -5.05 0.23
C ILE A 209 5.56 -6.20 0.80
N HIS A 210 4.36 -5.93 1.29
CA HIS A 210 3.50 -6.93 1.92
C HIS A 210 2.02 -6.59 1.77
N GLY A 211 1.18 -7.63 1.65
CA GLY A 211 -0.27 -7.54 1.73
C GLY A 211 -1.01 -7.87 0.45
N ALA A 212 -2.32 -7.64 0.50
CA ALA A 212 -3.25 -8.05 -0.55
C ALA A 212 -2.95 -7.40 -1.90
N MET A 213 -2.83 -8.22 -2.94
CA MET A 213 -2.77 -7.77 -4.32
C MET A 213 -4.18 -7.65 -4.91
N CYS A 214 -4.35 -6.72 -5.86
CA CYS A 214 -5.55 -6.65 -6.68
C CYS A 214 -5.38 -7.48 -7.95
N MET A 215 -6.48 -8.07 -8.45
CA MET A 215 -6.50 -8.69 -9.78
C MET A 215 -6.28 -7.65 -10.88
N ALA A 216 -6.91 -6.49 -10.73
CA ALA A 216 -6.75 -5.38 -11.64
C ALA A 216 -5.44 -4.64 -11.41
N TYR A 217 -4.93 -4.01 -12.45
CA TYR A 217 -3.65 -3.31 -12.45
C TYR A 217 -3.62 -2.19 -11.41
N SER A 218 -2.82 -2.38 -10.38
CA SER A 218 -2.69 -1.47 -9.22
C SER A 218 -4.02 -0.96 -8.65
N GLY A 219 -5.07 -1.80 -8.73
CA GLY A 219 -6.39 -1.53 -8.13
C GLY A 219 -7.38 -0.73 -8.99
N ARG A 220 -7.09 -0.42 -10.24
CA ARG A 220 -8.09 0.12 -11.19
C ARG A 220 -9.00 -0.99 -11.67
N CYS A 221 -10.14 -1.21 -10.99
CA CYS A 221 -10.98 -2.38 -11.15
C CYS A 221 -12.44 -2.00 -11.36
N LEU A 222 -13.10 -2.72 -12.28
CA LEU A 222 -14.54 -2.59 -12.52
C LEU A 222 -15.35 -3.82 -12.04
N LEU A 223 -14.70 -4.90 -11.60
CA LEU A 223 -15.39 -6.14 -11.20
C LEU A 223 -16.44 -5.90 -10.12
N SER A 224 -16.08 -5.16 -9.08
CA SER A 224 -16.98 -4.87 -7.98
C SER A 224 -18.21 -4.05 -8.44
N ASN A 225 -18.00 -3.09 -9.33
CA ASN A 225 -19.11 -2.35 -9.93
C ASN A 225 -20.01 -3.27 -10.77
N TYR A 226 -19.39 -4.10 -11.60
CA TYR A 226 -20.12 -5.02 -12.49
C TYR A 226 -20.98 -6.03 -11.71
N PHE A 227 -20.42 -6.68 -10.68
CA PHE A 227 -21.12 -7.72 -9.93
C PHE A 227 -22.07 -7.18 -8.85
N THR A 228 -21.76 -6.03 -8.24
CA THR A 228 -22.44 -5.59 -7.01
C THR A 228 -22.87 -4.13 -7.03
N ASN A 229 -22.66 -3.40 -8.12
CA ASN A 229 -22.83 -1.95 -8.21
C ASN A 229 -22.06 -1.14 -7.16
N ARG A 230 -20.96 -1.71 -6.62
CA ARG A 230 -20.07 -1.07 -5.66
C ARG A 230 -18.77 -0.65 -6.33
N ASP A 231 -18.51 0.65 -6.40
CA ASP A 231 -17.34 1.19 -7.09
C ASP A 231 -16.07 1.03 -6.25
N SER A 232 -15.21 0.09 -6.67
CA SER A 232 -13.92 -0.16 -6.03
C SER A 232 -12.97 1.05 -6.09
N ASN A 233 -13.09 1.88 -7.13
CA ASN A 233 -12.24 3.06 -7.33
C ASN A 233 -12.69 4.24 -6.46
N ARG A 234 -13.84 4.11 -5.80
CA ARG A 234 -14.38 5.07 -4.84
C ARG A 234 -14.41 4.54 -3.40
N GLY A 235 -13.74 3.44 -3.13
CA GLY A 235 -13.52 2.93 -1.78
C GLY A 235 -14.53 1.91 -1.27
N ILE A 236 -15.46 1.41 -2.11
CA ILE A 236 -16.49 0.45 -1.71
C ILE A 236 -16.35 -0.93 -2.37
N CYS A 237 -15.12 -1.36 -2.64
CA CYS A 237 -14.80 -2.67 -3.20
C CYS A 237 -15.43 -3.81 -2.40
N ALA A 238 -16.17 -4.72 -3.08
CA ALA A 238 -16.77 -5.91 -2.49
C ALA A 238 -15.81 -7.10 -2.43
N GLN A 239 -14.60 -6.97 -2.99
CA GLN A 239 -13.58 -8.01 -3.09
C GLN A 239 -14.05 -9.23 -3.92
N ASP A 240 -14.82 -8.99 -4.96
CA ASP A 240 -15.41 -10.02 -5.83
C ASP A 240 -14.32 -10.93 -6.46
N CYS A 241 -13.14 -10.40 -6.72
CA CYS A 241 -12.01 -11.19 -7.22
C CYS A 241 -11.57 -12.33 -6.28
N ARG A 242 -12.10 -12.36 -5.03
CA ARG A 242 -11.83 -13.38 -4.02
C ARG A 242 -13.01 -14.33 -3.80
N TRP A 243 -14.06 -14.19 -4.59
CA TRP A 243 -15.18 -15.14 -4.57
C TRP A 243 -14.82 -16.42 -5.32
N ASN A 244 -15.54 -17.50 -4.99
CA ASN A 244 -15.46 -18.75 -5.73
C ASN A 244 -16.20 -18.60 -7.07
N TYR A 245 -15.53 -18.98 -8.15
CA TYR A 245 -16.09 -18.94 -9.49
C TYR A 245 -16.04 -20.33 -10.14
N LYS A 246 -17.02 -20.60 -11.01
CA LYS A 246 -16.98 -21.71 -11.94
C LYS A 246 -16.84 -21.16 -13.36
N VAL A 247 -16.01 -21.77 -14.16
CA VAL A 247 -15.84 -21.41 -15.57
C VAL A 247 -16.53 -22.44 -16.44
N ILE A 248 -17.40 -21.97 -17.31
CA ILE A 248 -18.01 -22.74 -18.38
C ILE A 248 -17.43 -22.19 -19.69
N ALA A 249 -16.78 -23.05 -20.49
CA ALA A 249 -16.29 -22.66 -21.80
C ALA A 249 -17.46 -22.70 -22.79
N GLU A 250 -17.79 -21.56 -23.38
CA GLU A 250 -18.81 -21.46 -24.42
C GLU A 250 -18.43 -22.35 -25.62
N GLY A 251 -19.38 -23.10 -26.14
CA GLY A 251 -19.13 -24.10 -27.20
C GLY A 251 -18.53 -25.42 -26.74
N HIS A 252 -18.32 -25.58 -25.43
CA HIS A 252 -17.81 -26.80 -24.79
C HIS A 252 -18.60 -27.17 -23.53
N GLU A 253 -19.90 -26.86 -23.52
CA GLU A 253 -20.81 -27.10 -22.40
C GLU A 253 -20.93 -28.57 -22.04
N ASP A 254 -20.66 -29.47 -23.03
CA ASP A 254 -20.59 -30.91 -22.84
C ASP A 254 -19.49 -31.35 -21.87
N LYS A 255 -18.47 -30.54 -21.66
CA LYS A 255 -17.38 -30.77 -20.71
C LYS A 255 -17.72 -30.33 -19.28
N GLY A 256 -18.89 -29.70 -19.09
CA GLY A 256 -19.35 -29.23 -17.80
C GLY A 256 -18.59 -27.99 -17.28
N ALA A 257 -18.95 -27.58 -16.07
CA ALA A 257 -18.25 -26.51 -15.39
C ALA A 257 -16.91 -27.02 -14.87
N HIS A 258 -15.82 -26.40 -15.30
CA HIS A 258 -14.48 -26.72 -14.83
C HIS A 258 -14.19 -25.95 -13.54
N ASP A 259 -13.86 -26.72 -12.49
CA ASP A 259 -13.26 -26.15 -11.29
C ASP A 259 -11.80 -25.82 -11.62
N ILE A 260 -11.43 -24.56 -11.52
CA ILE A 260 -10.03 -24.16 -11.58
C ILE A 260 -9.47 -24.40 -10.18
N VAL A 261 -8.88 -25.58 -9.98
CA VAL A 261 -8.39 -26.01 -8.68
C VAL A 261 -7.09 -25.28 -8.35
N GLU A 262 -7.10 -24.41 -7.36
CA GLU A 262 -5.93 -24.12 -6.53
C GLU A 262 -6.00 -24.94 -5.24
N GLU A 263 -4.84 -25.29 -4.65
CA GLU A 263 -4.70 -26.17 -3.48
C GLU A 263 -5.77 -25.91 -2.40
N HIS A 264 -6.43 -26.96 -1.95
CA HIS A 264 -7.50 -27.05 -0.94
C HIS A 264 -8.95 -27.03 -1.45
N GLY A 265 -9.20 -27.22 -2.75
CA GLY A 265 -10.57 -27.43 -3.27
C GLY A 265 -11.39 -26.15 -3.46
N GLU A 266 -10.78 -25.00 -3.37
CA GLU A 266 -11.40 -23.70 -3.63
C GLU A 266 -10.81 -23.06 -4.88
N THR A 267 -11.69 -22.52 -5.74
CA THR A 267 -11.32 -21.92 -7.02
C THR A 267 -11.34 -20.41 -6.92
N PHE A 268 -10.20 -19.78 -7.06
CA PHE A 268 -10.06 -18.33 -7.10
C PHE A 268 -9.54 -17.88 -8.45
N ILE A 269 -10.41 -17.67 -9.43
CA ILE A 269 -10.02 -17.32 -10.81
C ILE A 269 -9.28 -15.96 -10.85
N PHE A 270 -9.74 -15.00 -10.05
CA PHE A 270 -9.23 -13.64 -10.06
C PHE A 270 -8.38 -13.30 -8.83
N ASN A 271 -8.10 -14.27 -7.97
CA ASN A 271 -7.38 -14.02 -6.74
C ASN A 271 -5.87 -13.92 -7.00
N ALA A 272 -5.35 -12.71 -6.97
CA ALA A 272 -3.90 -12.53 -6.86
C ALA A 272 -3.45 -12.95 -5.45
N LYS A 273 -2.39 -13.76 -5.35
CA LYS A 273 -1.76 -14.11 -4.07
C LYS A 273 -1.30 -12.85 -3.36
N ASP A 274 -1.34 -12.84 -2.03
CA ASP A 274 -0.82 -11.72 -1.25
C ASP A 274 0.69 -11.55 -1.52
N LEU A 275 1.13 -10.30 -1.65
CA LEU A 275 2.54 -9.96 -1.79
C LEU A 275 3.27 -10.27 -0.48
N CYS A 276 4.41 -10.92 -0.56
CA CYS A 276 5.35 -11.08 0.55
C CYS A 276 6.77 -10.95 -0.02
N SER A 277 7.42 -9.83 0.28
CA SER A 277 8.76 -9.52 -0.24
C SER A 277 9.85 -9.68 0.81
N ILE A 278 9.58 -10.35 1.94
CA ILE A 278 10.53 -10.46 3.06
C ILE A 278 11.91 -11.00 2.62
N GLU A 279 11.93 -11.95 1.69
CA GLU A 279 13.15 -12.59 1.17
C GLU A 279 13.93 -11.68 0.20
N PHE A 280 13.36 -10.54 -0.21
CA PHE A 280 13.93 -9.64 -1.23
C PHE A 280 14.09 -8.20 -0.73
N ILE A 281 13.89 -7.95 0.56
CA ILE A 281 13.94 -6.59 1.12
C ILE A 281 15.28 -5.93 0.84
N ASP A 282 16.38 -6.65 1.01
CA ASP A 282 17.74 -6.14 0.74
C ASP A 282 17.85 -5.67 -0.72
N GLN A 283 17.36 -6.47 -1.67
CA GLN A 283 17.39 -6.14 -3.09
C GLN A 283 16.51 -4.93 -3.43
N ILE A 284 15.38 -4.77 -2.73
CA ILE A 284 14.49 -3.61 -2.88
C ILE A 284 15.19 -2.34 -2.36
N ILE A 285 15.86 -2.43 -1.21
CA ILE A 285 16.63 -1.32 -0.64
C ILE A 285 17.79 -0.94 -1.57
N GLU A 286 18.55 -1.93 -2.07
CA GLU A 286 19.63 -1.73 -3.04
C GLU A 286 19.13 -1.12 -4.37
N ALA A 287 17.88 -1.34 -4.74
CA ALA A 287 17.26 -0.69 -5.89
C ALA A 287 17.03 0.81 -5.67
N GLY A 288 17.32 1.34 -4.47
CA GLY A 288 17.24 2.77 -4.15
C GLY A 288 15.85 3.24 -3.72
N VAL A 289 15.02 2.35 -3.17
CA VAL A 289 13.71 2.68 -2.61
C VAL A 289 13.88 3.50 -1.33
N ASN A 290 12.99 4.47 -1.09
CA ASN A 290 13.02 5.36 0.07
C ASN A 290 12.00 4.95 1.16
N SER A 291 10.93 4.25 0.77
CA SER A 291 9.87 3.84 1.69
C SER A 291 9.31 2.47 1.31
N LEU A 292 9.20 1.61 2.31
CA LEU A 292 8.65 0.25 2.25
C LEU A 292 7.25 0.27 2.84
N LYS A 293 6.23 -0.01 2.02
CA LYS A 293 4.82 0.11 2.41
C LYS A 293 4.17 -1.25 2.62
N ILE A 294 3.45 -1.36 3.72
CA ILE A 294 2.59 -2.51 4.03
C ILE A 294 1.15 -2.18 3.64
N GLU A 295 0.48 -3.05 2.88
CA GLU A 295 -0.98 -2.98 2.67
C GLU A 295 -1.68 -3.72 3.81
N GLY A 296 -2.84 -3.25 4.24
CA GLY A 296 -3.60 -3.97 5.26
C GLY A 296 -4.46 -3.08 6.15
N ARG A 297 -4.84 -1.87 5.70
CA ARG A 297 -5.64 -0.93 6.50
C ARG A 297 -6.97 -1.53 7.00
N MET A 298 -7.57 -2.46 6.24
CA MET A 298 -8.78 -3.18 6.62
C MET A 298 -8.51 -4.43 7.47
N LYS A 299 -7.28 -4.91 7.54
CA LYS A 299 -6.91 -6.13 8.25
C LYS A 299 -6.98 -5.94 9.77
N SER A 300 -6.88 -7.04 10.53
CA SER A 300 -6.88 -7.01 11.99
C SER A 300 -5.63 -6.33 12.56
N ILE A 301 -5.66 -6.03 13.85
CA ILE A 301 -4.49 -5.50 14.58
C ILE A 301 -3.30 -6.45 14.49
N TYR A 302 -3.54 -7.76 14.59
CA TYR A 302 -2.48 -8.77 14.50
C TYR A 302 -1.75 -8.76 13.15
N TYR A 303 -2.41 -8.42 12.07
CA TYR A 303 -1.78 -8.26 10.77
C TYR A 303 -0.79 -7.09 10.74
N ASN A 304 -1.09 -6.01 11.43
CA ASN A 304 -0.21 -4.85 11.54
C ASN A 304 1.04 -5.13 12.40
N ASN A 305 1.00 -6.18 13.24
CA ASN A 305 2.14 -6.60 14.07
C ASN A 305 3.23 -7.31 13.25
N SER A 306 2.94 -7.74 12.02
CA SER A 306 3.93 -8.36 11.13
C SER A 306 5.06 -7.42 10.73
N SER A 307 4.95 -6.12 11.00
CA SER A 307 6.05 -5.15 10.83
C SER A 307 7.30 -5.46 11.68
N LYS A 308 7.18 -6.26 12.75
CA LYS A 308 8.33 -6.71 13.56
C LYS A 308 9.20 -7.76 12.87
N THR A 309 8.69 -8.41 11.84
CA THR A 309 9.38 -9.51 11.14
C THR A 309 10.05 -9.02 9.86
N ILE A 310 9.84 -7.77 9.49
CA ILE A 310 10.46 -7.06 8.39
C ILE A 310 11.53 -6.11 8.94
#